data_3c6c27262239c0b1f87b386db14573e6
#
_entry.id   3c6c27262239c0b1f87b386db14573e6
#
_cell.length_a   1.000
_cell.length_b   1.000
_cell.length_c   1.000
_cell.angle_alpha   90.00
_cell.angle_beta   90.00
_cell.angle_gamma   90.00
#
_symmetry.space_group_name_H-M   'P 1'
#
loop_
_entity.id
_entity.type
_entity.pdbx_description
1 polymer ?
#
loop_
_entity_poly.entity_id
_entity_poly.type
_entity_poly.pdbx_seq_one_letter_code
_entity_poly.pdbx_strand_id
1 'polypeptide(L)'
;MLLGPGVPRSAVASVVVDRVVAVVNDEIITLSDLQREDLKKSSAARDEHVLLEDLIDRKLQLAAAKRSGIDVTDPELAEALTEIMKRNSMERKQFDAELAKDGLTYDQYRSELREQITLSRVFNKYVRSGLVLDEAELRAYYEHNQKVYAQPEEIRVRQIFIKQPDNATTSQTAAVRERARTAYERARKGEDFVGLVRELSESENAAAGGDLGFMRRDHALPEIEQATRSLKPGEIAGPLQFAAGYHIIRLEEVRTPVTPFDRVKDEIQSTLYQQKLDNTYRTWLQTLRGDSHIENRL
;
A
#
# COMPACT_ATOMS: atom_id res chain seq x y z
N MET A 1 43.46 24.94 72.53
CA MET A 1 42.75 24.11 71.57
C MET A 1 41.85 25.07 70.79
N LEU A 2 42.33 25.55 69.63
CA LEU A 2 41.70 26.60 68.84
C LEU A 2 41.09 25.91 67.59
N LEU A 3 39.77 25.88 67.49
CA LEU A 3 39.04 25.50 66.28
C LEU A 3 39.04 26.68 65.28
N GLY A 4 39.67 26.44 64.10
CA GLY A 4 39.63 27.41 63.01
C GLY A 4 38.30 27.33 62.26
N PRO A 5 37.81 28.44 61.68
CA PRO A 5 36.56 28.43 60.93
C PRO A 5 36.74 27.77 59.55
N GLY A 6 35.88 26.78 59.28
CA GLY A 6 35.82 26.13 57.97
C GLY A 6 35.32 27.12 56.90
N VAL A 7 36.07 27.23 55.81
CA VAL A 7 35.73 28.03 54.63
C VAL A 7 34.64 27.27 53.85
N PRO A 8 33.51 27.87 53.49
CA PRO A 8 32.51 27.23 52.66
C PRO A 8 33.08 27.01 51.22
N ARG A 9 33.12 25.78 50.75
CA ARG A 9 33.42 25.48 49.37
C ARG A 9 32.22 25.94 48.50
N SER A 10 32.44 27.01 47.77
CA SER A 10 31.49 27.41 46.71
C SER A 10 31.38 26.29 45.69
N ALA A 11 30.21 25.71 45.59
CA ALA A 11 29.88 24.79 44.49
C ALA A 11 29.88 25.61 43.19
N VAL A 12 30.88 25.38 42.33
CA VAL A 12 30.88 25.89 40.96
C VAL A 12 29.76 25.12 40.27
N ALA A 13 28.66 25.81 39.95
CA ALA A 13 27.63 25.26 39.06
C ALA A 13 28.29 24.95 37.69
N SER A 14 28.39 23.69 37.35
CA SER A 14 28.80 23.28 36.03
C SER A 14 27.79 23.80 35.03
N VAL A 15 28.18 24.78 34.22
CA VAL A 15 27.39 25.19 33.03
C VAL A 15 27.46 24.01 32.10
N VAL A 16 26.33 23.31 31.94
CA VAL A 16 26.20 22.27 30.92
C VAL A 16 26.20 22.99 29.59
N VAL A 17 27.32 22.96 28.91
CA VAL A 17 27.45 23.46 27.52
C VAL A 17 26.81 22.42 26.63
N ASP A 18 25.70 22.81 25.96
CA ASP A 18 25.01 21.92 25.03
C ASP A 18 25.93 21.58 23.83
N ARG A 19 25.98 20.28 23.44
CA ARG A 19 26.87 19.82 22.38
C ARG A 19 26.25 20.10 21.00
N VAL A 20 26.99 20.78 20.13
CA VAL A 20 26.60 20.93 18.72
C VAL A 20 26.78 19.60 18.00
N VAL A 21 25.69 19.07 17.42
CA VAL A 21 25.65 17.81 16.68
C VAL A 21 25.59 18.01 15.17
N ALA A 22 25.12 19.16 14.69
CA ALA A 22 25.26 19.56 13.29
C ALA A 22 25.25 21.08 13.11
N VAL A 23 25.75 21.53 11.97
CA VAL A 23 25.65 22.92 11.49
C VAL A 23 25.01 22.88 10.10
N VAL A 24 23.96 23.67 9.89
CA VAL A 24 23.25 23.80 8.62
C VAL A 24 23.25 25.28 8.22
N ASN A 25 24.09 25.64 7.26
CA ASN A 25 24.40 27.03 6.94
C ASN A 25 24.84 27.79 8.22
N ASP A 26 24.08 28.80 8.64
CA ASP A 26 24.37 29.61 9.82
C ASP A 26 23.62 29.13 11.08
N GLU A 27 22.87 28.02 11.01
CA GLU A 27 22.09 27.49 12.10
C GLU A 27 22.71 26.23 12.71
N ILE A 28 22.75 26.18 14.04
CA ILE A 28 23.25 25.01 14.77
C ILE A 28 22.09 24.08 15.18
N ILE A 29 22.38 22.78 15.26
CA ILE A 29 21.54 21.77 15.88
C ILE A 29 22.32 21.23 17.07
N THR A 30 21.68 21.20 18.22
CA THR A 30 22.29 20.76 19.47
C THR A 30 21.80 19.38 19.88
N LEU A 31 22.51 18.74 20.81
CA LEU A 31 22.10 17.46 21.38
C LEU A 31 20.76 17.58 22.12
N SER A 32 20.50 18.71 22.77
CA SER A 32 19.22 18.98 23.41
C SER A 32 18.07 19.08 22.39
N ASP A 33 18.31 19.61 21.19
CA ASP A 33 17.29 19.63 20.12
C ASP A 33 16.96 18.22 19.66
N LEU A 34 17.98 17.37 19.50
CA LEU A 34 17.79 15.96 19.13
C LEU A 34 16.98 15.19 20.19
N GLN A 35 17.33 15.34 21.46
CA GLN A 35 16.63 14.70 22.59
C GLN A 35 15.18 15.18 22.68
N ARG A 36 14.93 16.47 22.47
CA ARG A 36 13.55 17.01 22.45
C ARG A 36 12.72 16.43 21.32
N GLU A 37 13.32 16.22 20.15
CA GLU A 37 12.62 15.62 19.02
C GLU A 37 12.33 14.12 19.25
N ASP A 38 13.23 13.40 19.91
CA ASP A 38 13.01 12.00 20.29
C ASP A 38 11.84 11.84 21.26
N LEU A 39 11.77 12.72 22.27
CA LEU A 39 10.66 12.74 23.25
C LEU A 39 9.28 13.02 22.62
N LYS A 40 9.22 13.81 21.54
CA LYS A 40 7.96 14.11 20.83
C LYS A 40 7.42 12.92 20.04
N LYS A 41 8.31 12.06 19.55
CA LYS A 41 7.97 10.89 18.74
C LYS A 41 7.81 9.67 19.65
N SER A 42 6.67 9.50 20.28
CA SER A 42 6.25 8.50 21.26
C SER A 42 6.40 7.01 20.85
N SER A 43 7.43 6.62 20.13
CA SER A 43 7.68 5.23 19.72
C SER A 43 9.13 4.85 19.95
N ALA A 44 9.43 3.53 20.07
CA ALA A 44 10.74 2.95 20.37
C ALA A 44 11.93 3.77 19.87
N ALA A 45 12.98 3.91 20.71
CA ALA A 45 14.18 4.70 20.46
C ALA A 45 14.60 4.62 18.98
N ARG A 46 14.53 5.77 18.28
CA ARG A 46 14.99 5.85 16.89
C ARG A 46 16.49 6.05 16.86
N ASP A 47 17.10 5.61 15.76
CA ASP A 47 18.50 5.90 15.50
C ASP A 47 18.71 7.43 15.53
N GLU A 48 19.63 7.90 16.37
CA GLU A 48 19.97 9.31 16.51
C GLU A 48 20.36 9.95 15.16
N HIS A 49 20.96 9.17 14.26
CA HIS A 49 21.28 9.63 12.91
C HIS A 49 20.02 9.94 12.09
N VAL A 50 18.97 9.14 12.19
CA VAL A 50 17.71 9.39 11.48
C VAL A 50 17.03 10.66 12.00
N LEU A 51 17.03 10.85 13.33
CA LEU A 51 16.47 12.06 13.95
C LEU A 51 17.26 13.31 13.56
N LEU A 52 18.59 13.19 13.48
CA LEU A 52 19.44 14.29 13.05
C LEU A 52 19.18 14.68 11.60
N GLU A 53 19.05 13.69 10.70
CA GLU A 53 18.72 13.94 9.29
C GLU A 53 17.36 14.63 9.14
N ASP A 54 16.34 14.22 9.90
CA ASP A 54 15.03 14.89 9.95
C ASP A 54 15.15 16.37 10.38
N LEU A 55 15.98 16.65 11.40
CA LEU A 55 16.22 18.01 11.87
C LEU A 55 16.99 18.86 10.86
N ILE A 56 17.98 18.28 10.18
CA ILE A 56 18.71 18.94 9.09
C ILE A 56 17.75 19.32 7.97
N ASP A 57 16.92 18.36 7.50
CA ASP A 57 15.93 18.61 6.44
C ASP A 57 14.92 19.69 6.84
N ARG A 58 14.48 19.70 8.09
CA ARG A 58 13.60 20.74 8.63
C ARG A 58 14.26 22.12 8.58
N LYS A 59 15.53 22.24 9.00
CA LYS A 59 16.29 23.49 8.94
C LYS A 59 16.46 23.98 7.51
N LEU A 60 16.77 23.09 6.57
CA LEU A 60 16.88 23.42 5.14
C LEU A 60 15.58 23.97 4.57
N GLN A 61 14.45 23.35 4.91
CA GLN A 61 13.13 23.79 4.48
C GLN A 61 12.77 25.17 5.05
N LEU A 62 13.06 25.43 6.32
CA LEU A 62 12.86 26.74 6.95
C LEU A 62 13.76 27.81 6.32
N ALA A 63 15.01 27.48 6.02
CA ALA A 63 15.91 28.37 5.28
C ALA A 63 15.38 28.70 3.87
N ALA A 64 14.80 27.70 3.16
CA ALA A 64 14.15 27.91 1.88
C ALA A 64 12.89 28.82 2.00
N ALA A 65 12.10 28.64 3.06
CA ALA A 65 10.99 29.54 3.37
C ALA A 65 11.45 31.00 3.48
N LYS A 66 12.46 31.23 4.33
CA LYS A 66 13.04 32.57 4.57
C LYS A 66 13.56 33.21 3.27
N ARG A 67 14.31 32.47 2.45
CA ARG A 67 14.80 32.95 1.14
C ARG A 67 13.68 33.30 0.17
N SER A 68 12.52 32.63 0.29
CA SER A 68 11.37 32.81 -0.61
C SER A 68 10.32 33.79 -0.09
N GLY A 69 10.58 34.47 1.03
CA GLY A 69 9.64 35.36 1.68
C GLY A 69 8.37 34.68 2.19
N ILE A 70 8.45 33.36 2.47
CA ILE A 70 7.34 32.62 3.07
C ILE A 70 7.44 32.78 4.58
N ASP A 71 6.50 33.51 5.14
CA ASP A 71 6.44 33.79 6.58
C ASP A 71 5.01 33.62 7.09
N VAL A 72 4.87 33.50 8.39
CA VAL A 72 3.59 33.43 9.12
C VAL A 72 3.52 34.64 10.03
N THR A 73 2.62 35.56 9.71
CA THR A 73 2.44 36.77 10.48
C THR A 73 1.82 36.50 11.86
N ASP A 74 2.03 37.40 12.81
CA ASP A 74 1.45 37.26 14.15
C ASP A 74 -0.08 37.17 14.15
N PRO A 75 -0.83 37.96 13.34
CA PRO A 75 -2.28 37.78 13.22
C PRO A 75 -2.70 36.40 12.72
N GLU A 76 -2.06 35.90 11.67
CA GLU A 76 -2.36 34.55 11.13
C GLU A 76 -2.11 33.45 12.18
N LEU A 77 -1.02 33.58 12.94
CA LEU A 77 -0.69 32.63 13.99
C LEU A 77 -1.71 32.69 15.14
N ALA A 78 -2.15 33.89 15.51
CA ALA A 78 -3.20 34.07 16.54
C ALA A 78 -4.54 33.48 16.09
N GLU A 79 -4.91 33.64 14.82
CA GLU A 79 -6.10 33.01 14.24
C GLU A 79 -5.99 31.49 14.27
N ALA A 80 -4.85 30.92 13.83
CA ALA A 80 -4.62 29.48 13.86
C ALA A 80 -4.72 28.90 15.28
N LEU A 81 -4.15 29.58 16.27
CA LEU A 81 -4.25 29.20 17.69
C LEU A 81 -5.70 29.23 18.20
N THR A 82 -6.43 30.27 17.80
CA THR A 82 -7.85 30.41 18.15
C THR A 82 -8.69 29.27 17.56
N GLU A 83 -8.46 28.92 16.30
CA GLU A 83 -9.15 27.79 15.66
C GLU A 83 -8.79 26.44 16.28
N ILE A 84 -7.53 26.25 16.71
CA ILE A 84 -7.12 25.02 17.43
C ILE A 84 -7.87 24.93 18.77
N MET A 85 -7.89 26.00 19.56
CA MET A 85 -8.61 26.02 20.83
C MET A 85 -10.11 25.78 20.66
N LYS A 86 -10.72 26.42 19.66
CA LYS A 86 -12.14 26.24 19.30
C LYS A 86 -12.47 24.80 18.89
N ARG A 87 -11.65 24.20 18.04
CA ARG A 87 -11.83 22.79 17.60
C ARG A 87 -11.77 21.82 18.76
N ASN A 88 -10.94 22.10 19.75
CA ASN A 88 -10.81 21.29 20.96
C ASN A 88 -11.79 21.71 22.07
N SER A 89 -12.66 22.70 21.83
CA SER A 89 -13.60 23.23 22.80
C SER A 89 -12.91 23.70 24.09
N MET A 90 -11.73 24.31 23.96
CA MET A 90 -10.90 24.76 25.09
C MET A 90 -10.81 26.27 25.14
N GLU A 91 -10.92 26.81 26.35
CA GLU A 91 -10.50 28.19 26.63
C GLU A 91 -8.98 28.25 26.84
N ARG A 92 -8.42 29.45 26.73
CA ARG A 92 -6.98 29.69 26.88
C ARG A 92 -6.38 29.04 28.15
N LYS A 93 -7.03 29.16 29.28
CA LYS A 93 -6.55 28.60 30.54
C LYS A 93 -6.49 27.08 30.53
N GLN A 94 -7.46 26.42 29.89
CA GLN A 94 -7.49 24.98 29.73
C GLN A 94 -6.39 24.52 28.75
N PHE A 95 -6.21 25.27 27.68
CA PHE A 95 -5.16 25.01 26.69
C PHE A 95 -3.76 25.11 27.32
N ASP A 96 -3.48 26.15 28.10
CA ASP A 96 -2.21 26.28 28.83
C ASP A 96 -1.98 25.12 29.82
N ALA A 97 -3.04 24.62 30.47
CA ALA A 97 -2.94 23.48 31.37
C ALA A 97 -2.66 22.16 30.64
N GLU A 98 -3.19 21.95 29.41
CA GLU A 98 -2.87 20.79 28.59
C GLU A 98 -1.43 20.86 28.09
N LEU A 99 -0.97 22.01 27.58
CA LEU A 99 0.41 22.20 27.16
C LEU A 99 1.42 21.89 28.29
N ALA A 100 1.08 22.31 29.51
CA ALA A 100 1.92 22.07 30.69
C ALA A 100 2.06 20.57 31.03
N LYS A 101 1.05 19.72 30.72
CA LYS A 101 1.15 18.26 30.87
C LYS A 101 2.19 17.66 29.92
N ASP A 102 2.31 18.26 28.73
CA ASP A 102 3.30 17.85 27.71
C ASP A 102 4.66 18.55 27.90
N GLY A 103 4.82 19.31 29.00
CA GLY A 103 6.04 20.03 29.32
C GLY A 103 6.29 21.27 28.44
N LEU A 104 5.26 21.78 27.76
CA LEU A 104 5.34 22.92 26.86
C LEU A 104 4.76 24.20 27.49
N THR A 105 5.42 25.31 27.19
CA THR A 105 4.82 26.64 27.42
C THR A 105 4.02 27.07 26.18
N TYR A 106 3.12 28.01 26.36
CA TYR A 106 2.38 28.61 25.25
C TYR A 106 3.29 29.22 24.19
N ASP A 107 4.37 29.90 24.57
CA ASP A 107 5.29 30.53 23.63
C ASP A 107 6.08 29.48 22.84
N GLN A 108 6.46 28.37 23.46
CA GLN A 108 7.07 27.23 22.77
C GLN A 108 6.12 26.64 21.75
N TYR A 109 4.87 26.36 22.15
CA TYR A 109 3.86 25.83 21.24
C TYR A 109 3.57 26.81 20.09
N ARG A 110 3.48 28.10 20.37
CA ARG A 110 3.30 29.16 19.38
C ARG A 110 4.45 29.17 18.35
N SER A 111 5.67 29.00 18.81
CA SER A 111 6.84 28.91 17.92
C SER A 111 6.81 27.67 17.05
N GLU A 112 6.49 26.51 17.63
CA GLU A 112 6.35 25.25 16.90
C GLU A 112 5.24 25.30 15.84
N LEU A 113 4.09 25.88 16.20
CA LEU A 113 2.98 26.04 15.27
C LEU A 113 3.35 26.95 14.09
N ARG A 114 4.10 28.04 14.34
CA ARG A 114 4.63 28.91 13.28
C ARG A 114 5.51 28.12 12.32
N GLU A 115 6.42 27.32 12.85
CA GLU A 115 7.27 26.47 12.01
C GLU A 115 6.46 25.45 11.20
N GLN A 116 5.49 24.79 11.80
CA GLN A 116 4.63 23.82 11.11
C GLN A 116 3.85 24.47 9.96
N ILE A 117 3.27 25.66 10.19
CA ILE A 117 2.56 26.40 9.14
C ILE A 117 3.53 26.81 8.03
N THR A 118 4.72 27.28 8.39
CA THR A 118 5.77 27.66 7.44
C THR A 118 6.17 26.47 6.56
N LEU A 119 6.49 25.32 7.17
CA LEU A 119 6.83 24.09 6.47
C LEU A 119 5.70 23.63 5.53
N SER A 120 4.45 23.70 5.99
CA SER A 120 3.29 23.37 5.16
C SER A 120 3.19 24.30 3.94
N ARG A 121 3.39 25.61 4.09
CA ARG A 121 3.38 26.59 2.99
C ARG A 121 4.50 26.31 1.97
N VAL A 122 5.69 26.03 2.45
CA VAL A 122 6.86 25.68 1.62
C VAL A 122 6.61 24.39 0.86
N PHE A 123 6.15 23.37 1.53
CA PHE A 123 5.78 22.09 0.91
C PHE A 123 4.71 22.28 -0.19
N ASN A 124 3.67 23.04 0.11
CA ASN A 124 2.64 23.34 -0.88
C ASN A 124 3.21 24.09 -2.10
N LYS A 125 4.10 25.06 -1.89
CA LYS A 125 4.70 25.85 -2.97
C LYS A 125 5.64 25.04 -3.85
N TYR A 126 6.55 24.27 -3.26
CA TYR A 126 7.64 23.62 -4.00
C TYR A 126 7.36 22.16 -4.39
N VAL A 127 6.42 21.52 -3.71
CA VAL A 127 6.13 20.11 -3.93
C VAL A 127 4.74 19.90 -4.53
N ARG A 128 3.69 20.47 -3.93
CA ARG A 128 2.31 20.19 -4.32
C ARG A 128 1.82 21.01 -5.50
N SER A 129 2.14 22.31 -5.58
CA SER A 129 1.52 23.24 -6.52
C SER A 129 1.79 22.93 -8.00
N GLY A 130 2.87 22.21 -8.31
CA GLY A 130 3.24 21.82 -9.67
C GLY A 130 2.80 20.42 -10.08
N LEU A 131 2.13 19.66 -9.19
CA LEU A 131 1.75 18.28 -9.44
C LEU A 131 0.46 18.23 -10.26
N VAL A 132 0.60 17.93 -11.53
CA VAL A 132 -0.50 17.63 -12.43
C VAL A 132 -0.36 16.20 -12.91
N LEU A 133 -1.46 15.47 -12.95
CA LEU A 133 -1.57 14.16 -13.58
C LEU A 133 -2.51 14.28 -14.74
N ASP A 134 -2.07 13.88 -15.91
CA ASP A 134 -2.93 13.81 -17.08
C ASP A 134 -3.44 12.37 -17.31
N GLU A 135 -4.46 12.23 -18.11
CA GLU A 135 -5.05 10.92 -18.39
C GLU A 135 -4.10 9.99 -19.16
N ALA A 136 -3.19 10.56 -19.95
CA ALA A 136 -2.22 9.77 -20.70
C ALA A 136 -1.24 9.06 -19.73
N GLU A 137 -0.81 9.76 -18.67
CA GLU A 137 0.03 9.16 -17.63
C GLU A 137 -0.69 8.04 -16.87
N LEU A 138 -1.98 8.23 -16.54
CA LEU A 138 -2.79 7.21 -15.87
C LEU A 138 -2.93 5.96 -16.74
N ARG A 139 -3.20 6.13 -18.04
CA ARG A 139 -3.30 5.02 -19.00
C ARG A 139 -1.97 4.32 -19.19
N ALA A 140 -0.88 5.07 -19.33
CA ALA A 140 0.46 4.49 -19.43
C ALA A 140 0.83 3.66 -18.20
N TYR A 141 0.50 4.15 -17.00
CA TYR A 141 0.68 3.38 -15.77
C TYR A 141 -0.13 2.09 -15.78
N TYR A 142 -1.40 2.15 -16.14
CA TYR A 142 -2.27 0.98 -16.24
C TYR A 142 -1.70 -0.06 -17.22
N GLU A 143 -1.29 0.35 -18.41
CA GLU A 143 -0.74 -0.55 -19.43
C GLU A 143 0.55 -1.24 -18.96
N HIS A 144 1.43 -0.53 -18.27
CA HIS A 144 2.66 -1.11 -17.74
C HIS A 144 2.44 -2.01 -16.52
N ASN A 145 1.31 -1.85 -15.82
CA ASN A 145 1.01 -2.55 -14.57
C ASN A 145 -0.21 -3.48 -14.66
N GLN A 146 -0.62 -3.92 -15.84
CA GLN A 146 -1.81 -4.76 -16.03
C GLN A 146 -1.84 -6.00 -15.14
N LYS A 147 -0.68 -6.55 -14.78
CA LYS A 147 -0.58 -7.70 -13.87
C LYS A 147 -1.12 -7.40 -12.46
N VAL A 148 -1.04 -6.15 -12.00
CA VAL A 148 -1.57 -5.72 -10.69
C VAL A 148 -3.09 -5.75 -10.71
N TYR A 149 -3.70 -5.49 -11.87
CA TYR A 149 -5.15 -5.43 -12.08
C TYR A 149 -5.71 -6.72 -12.66
N ALA A 150 -4.87 -7.76 -12.77
CA ALA A 150 -5.28 -9.08 -13.22
C ALA A 150 -6.24 -9.72 -12.20
N GLN A 151 -7.32 -10.27 -12.70
CA GLN A 151 -8.27 -11.04 -11.92
C GLN A 151 -7.85 -12.51 -11.85
N PRO A 152 -8.43 -13.31 -10.96
CA PRO A 152 -8.23 -14.74 -10.94
C PRO A 152 -8.50 -15.36 -12.31
N GLU A 153 -7.65 -16.33 -12.65
CA GLU A 153 -7.74 -17.06 -13.91
C GLU A 153 -9.12 -17.69 -14.09
N GLU A 154 -9.68 -17.53 -15.28
CA GLU A 154 -10.94 -18.16 -15.69
C GLU A 154 -10.66 -19.25 -16.72
N ILE A 155 -11.38 -20.35 -16.58
CA ILE A 155 -11.38 -21.47 -17.52
C ILE A 155 -12.76 -21.62 -18.15
N ARG A 156 -12.78 -22.01 -19.41
CA ARG A 156 -13.98 -22.46 -20.10
C ARG A 156 -13.82 -23.93 -20.44
N VAL A 157 -14.77 -24.74 -20.02
CA VAL A 157 -14.72 -26.18 -20.21
C VAL A 157 -16.01 -26.68 -20.84
N ARG A 158 -15.89 -27.75 -21.63
CA ARG A 158 -17.03 -28.58 -22.07
C ARG A 158 -16.96 -29.92 -21.38
N GLN A 159 -18.13 -30.52 -21.16
CA GLN A 159 -18.21 -31.85 -20.55
C GLN A 159 -19.10 -32.81 -21.30
N ILE A 160 -18.73 -34.10 -21.29
CA ILE A 160 -19.62 -35.22 -21.46
C ILE A 160 -19.88 -35.76 -20.08
N PHE A 161 -21.15 -35.85 -19.70
CA PHE A 161 -21.59 -36.42 -18.42
C PHE A 161 -22.34 -37.71 -18.67
N ILE A 162 -21.90 -38.79 -18.05
CA ILE A 162 -22.57 -40.11 -18.10
C ILE A 162 -23.03 -40.43 -16.68
N LYS A 163 -24.35 -40.41 -16.50
CA LYS A 163 -24.98 -40.56 -15.18
C LYS A 163 -24.82 -42.00 -14.67
N GLN A 164 -24.51 -42.11 -13.39
CA GLN A 164 -24.60 -43.38 -12.68
C GLN A 164 -25.95 -43.44 -11.96
N PRO A 165 -26.74 -44.50 -12.14
CA PRO A 165 -28.01 -44.67 -11.42
C PRO A 165 -27.81 -44.71 -9.91
N ASP A 166 -28.76 -44.15 -9.16
CA ASP A 166 -28.79 -44.29 -7.72
C ASP A 166 -28.93 -45.80 -7.37
N ASN A 167 -28.18 -46.28 -6.40
CA ASN A 167 -28.14 -47.68 -6.01
C ASN A 167 -27.74 -48.66 -7.14
N ALA A 168 -26.86 -48.23 -8.06
CA ALA A 168 -26.37 -49.06 -9.15
C ALA A 168 -25.74 -50.34 -8.62
N THR A 169 -26.10 -51.48 -9.24
CA THR A 169 -25.43 -52.76 -9.00
C THR A 169 -23.96 -52.71 -9.53
N THR A 170 -23.15 -53.63 -9.07
CA THR A 170 -21.75 -53.75 -9.54
C THR A 170 -21.68 -53.86 -11.07
N SER A 171 -22.59 -54.62 -11.70
CA SER A 171 -22.65 -54.75 -13.15
C SER A 171 -23.03 -53.44 -13.85
N GLN A 172 -23.99 -52.69 -13.32
CA GLN A 172 -24.40 -51.39 -13.86
C GLN A 172 -23.28 -50.37 -13.73
N THR A 173 -22.61 -50.30 -12.58
CA THR A 173 -21.43 -49.44 -12.37
C THR A 173 -20.30 -49.77 -13.39
N ALA A 174 -20.03 -51.04 -13.63
CA ALA A 174 -19.03 -51.47 -14.62
C ALA A 174 -19.42 -51.03 -16.04
N ALA A 175 -20.73 -51.16 -16.40
CA ALA A 175 -21.21 -50.74 -17.72
C ALA A 175 -21.14 -49.21 -17.92
N VAL A 176 -21.48 -48.41 -16.93
CA VAL A 176 -21.36 -46.94 -16.97
C VAL A 176 -19.90 -46.53 -17.13
N ARG A 177 -19.01 -47.14 -16.34
CA ARG A 177 -17.55 -46.90 -16.45
C ARG A 177 -17.00 -47.21 -17.85
N GLU A 178 -17.46 -48.32 -18.46
CA GLU A 178 -17.00 -48.68 -19.80
C GLU A 178 -17.55 -47.73 -20.88
N ARG A 179 -18.77 -47.25 -20.74
CA ARG A 179 -19.34 -46.17 -21.58
C ARG A 179 -18.48 -44.91 -21.49
N ALA A 180 -18.15 -44.52 -20.27
CA ALA A 180 -17.31 -43.35 -20.05
C ALA A 180 -15.90 -43.50 -20.63
N ARG A 181 -15.30 -44.69 -20.50
CA ARG A 181 -14.01 -45.01 -21.10
C ARG A 181 -14.06 -44.93 -22.63
N THR A 182 -15.10 -45.51 -23.24
CA THR A 182 -15.30 -45.46 -24.68
C THR A 182 -15.47 -44.01 -25.16
N ALA A 183 -16.26 -43.20 -24.50
CA ALA A 183 -16.45 -41.79 -24.82
C ALA A 183 -15.11 -41.02 -24.77
N TYR A 184 -14.33 -41.26 -23.71
CA TYR A 184 -12.98 -40.64 -23.56
C TYR A 184 -12.01 -41.06 -24.67
N GLU A 185 -11.97 -42.35 -25.02
CA GLU A 185 -11.09 -42.84 -26.09
C GLU A 185 -11.48 -42.29 -27.48
N ARG A 186 -12.79 -42.15 -27.77
CA ARG A 186 -13.28 -41.50 -28.99
C ARG A 186 -12.83 -40.04 -29.06
N ALA A 187 -13.02 -39.32 -27.96
CA ALA A 187 -12.62 -37.91 -27.83
C ALA A 187 -11.11 -37.75 -28.00
N ARG A 188 -10.28 -38.59 -27.35
CA ARG A 188 -8.81 -38.60 -27.50
C ARG A 188 -8.32 -38.88 -28.90
N LYS A 189 -9.04 -39.65 -29.68
CA LYS A 189 -8.74 -39.93 -31.08
C LYS A 189 -9.09 -38.78 -32.03
N GLY A 190 -9.60 -37.67 -31.50
CA GLY A 190 -9.89 -36.45 -32.26
C GLY A 190 -11.28 -36.42 -32.88
N GLU A 191 -12.17 -37.29 -32.45
CA GLU A 191 -13.58 -37.20 -32.87
C GLU A 191 -14.22 -35.90 -32.34
N ASP A 192 -15.20 -35.33 -33.08
CA ASP A 192 -15.82 -34.06 -32.69
C ASP A 192 -16.44 -34.14 -31.30
N PHE A 193 -15.83 -33.42 -30.37
CA PHE A 193 -16.24 -33.44 -28.98
C PHE A 193 -17.70 -32.95 -28.77
N VAL A 194 -18.13 -31.94 -29.54
CA VAL A 194 -19.48 -31.42 -29.49
C VAL A 194 -20.48 -32.45 -30.00
N GLY A 195 -20.13 -33.19 -31.08
CA GLY A 195 -20.89 -34.32 -31.57
C GLY A 195 -21.02 -35.43 -30.51
N LEU A 196 -19.90 -35.78 -29.86
CA LEU A 196 -19.86 -36.75 -28.77
C LEU A 196 -20.72 -36.33 -27.57
N VAL A 197 -20.72 -35.04 -27.21
CA VAL A 197 -21.58 -34.53 -26.16
C VAL A 197 -23.03 -34.74 -26.51
N ARG A 198 -23.44 -34.40 -27.73
CA ARG A 198 -24.84 -34.54 -28.16
C ARG A 198 -25.31 -35.99 -28.22
N GLU A 199 -24.40 -36.89 -28.55
CA GLU A 199 -24.67 -38.34 -28.68
C GLU A 199 -24.70 -39.06 -27.32
N LEU A 200 -23.77 -38.72 -26.42
CA LEU A 200 -23.46 -39.52 -25.23
C LEU A 200 -23.77 -38.86 -23.90
N SER A 201 -23.80 -37.52 -23.86
CA SER A 201 -23.98 -36.79 -22.58
C SER A 201 -25.39 -36.78 -22.08
N GLU A 202 -25.56 -37.13 -20.82
CA GLU A 202 -26.85 -37.12 -20.08
C GLU A 202 -26.99 -35.83 -19.25
N SER A 203 -26.16 -34.78 -19.52
CA SER A 203 -26.27 -33.47 -18.85
C SER A 203 -27.35 -32.60 -19.48
N GLU A 204 -27.90 -31.68 -18.68
CA GLU A 204 -28.95 -30.74 -19.14
C GLU A 204 -28.45 -29.83 -20.27
N ASN A 205 -27.13 -29.56 -20.32
CA ASN A 205 -26.53 -28.73 -21.35
C ASN A 205 -25.98 -29.52 -22.57
N ALA A 206 -26.32 -30.82 -22.70
CA ALA A 206 -25.87 -31.64 -23.81
C ALA A 206 -26.28 -31.08 -25.17
N ALA A 207 -27.50 -30.55 -25.30
CA ALA A 207 -27.99 -29.90 -26.50
C ALA A 207 -27.17 -28.67 -26.91
N ALA A 208 -26.65 -27.95 -25.94
CA ALA A 208 -25.75 -26.82 -26.12
C ALA A 208 -24.26 -27.22 -26.32
N GLY A 209 -23.98 -28.52 -26.48
CA GLY A 209 -22.64 -29.05 -26.68
C GLY A 209 -21.82 -29.09 -25.39
N GLY A 210 -22.48 -29.18 -24.23
CA GLY A 210 -21.86 -29.39 -22.93
C GLY A 210 -21.01 -28.24 -22.40
N ASP A 211 -21.13 -27.04 -22.97
CA ASP A 211 -20.39 -25.85 -22.58
C ASP A 211 -20.85 -25.35 -21.21
N LEU A 212 -19.93 -25.24 -20.26
CA LEU A 212 -20.19 -24.70 -18.92
C LEU A 212 -19.93 -23.19 -18.82
N GLY A 213 -19.50 -22.55 -19.92
CA GLY A 213 -19.10 -21.16 -19.92
C GLY A 213 -17.78 -20.91 -19.20
N PHE A 214 -17.46 -19.62 -19.02
CA PHE A 214 -16.33 -19.22 -18.21
C PHE A 214 -16.65 -19.30 -16.73
N MET A 215 -15.74 -19.89 -15.98
CA MET A 215 -15.79 -19.91 -14.50
C MET A 215 -14.40 -19.59 -13.95
N ARG A 216 -14.35 -18.93 -12.82
CA ARG A 216 -13.07 -18.74 -12.11
C ARG A 216 -12.54 -20.13 -11.71
N ARG A 217 -11.25 -20.36 -11.98
CA ARG A 217 -10.61 -21.64 -11.67
C ARG A 217 -10.74 -22.01 -10.19
N ASP A 218 -10.58 -21.06 -9.30
CA ASP A 218 -10.67 -21.24 -7.83
C ASP A 218 -12.10 -21.47 -7.31
N HIS A 219 -13.11 -21.26 -8.16
CA HIS A 219 -14.52 -21.55 -7.87
C HIS A 219 -15.02 -22.83 -8.60
N ALA A 220 -14.19 -23.43 -9.44
CA ALA A 220 -14.53 -24.71 -10.05
C ALA A 220 -14.59 -25.82 -8.99
N LEU A 221 -15.35 -26.90 -9.30
CA LEU A 221 -15.28 -28.09 -8.46
C LEU A 221 -13.85 -28.59 -8.34
N PRO A 222 -13.41 -29.07 -7.17
CA PRO A 222 -12.01 -29.48 -6.95
C PRO A 222 -11.49 -30.47 -8.00
N GLU A 223 -12.36 -31.38 -8.43
CA GLU A 223 -12.03 -32.39 -9.44
C GLU A 223 -11.83 -31.78 -10.84
N ILE A 224 -12.61 -30.75 -11.21
CA ILE A 224 -12.45 -29.99 -12.44
C ILE A 224 -11.18 -29.16 -12.38
N GLU A 225 -10.95 -28.47 -11.28
CA GLU A 225 -9.76 -27.66 -11.07
C GLU A 225 -8.50 -28.55 -11.18
N GLN A 226 -8.46 -29.67 -10.48
CA GLN A 226 -7.33 -30.59 -10.52
C GLN A 226 -7.11 -31.17 -11.92
N ALA A 227 -8.19 -31.61 -12.57
CA ALA A 227 -8.12 -32.23 -13.90
C ALA A 227 -7.64 -31.24 -14.98
N THR A 228 -8.02 -29.98 -14.88
CA THR A 228 -7.70 -28.95 -15.89
C THR A 228 -6.40 -28.21 -15.62
N ARG A 229 -5.75 -28.41 -14.45
CA ARG A 229 -4.55 -27.66 -14.05
C ARG A 229 -3.37 -27.82 -15.01
N SER A 230 -3.21 -29.01 -15.56
CA SER A 230 -2.08 -29.33 -16.49
C SER A 230 -2.51 -29.35 -17.95
N LEU A 231 -3.78 -29.15 -18.25
CA LEU A 231 -4.28 -29.19 -19.63
C LEU A 231 -3.97 -27.88 -20.37
N LYS A 232 -3.70 -28.01 -21.65
CA LYS A 232 -3.74 -26.89 -22.60
C LYS A 232 -5.12 -26.81 -23.26
N PRO A 233 -5.53 -25.62 -23.75
CA PRO A 233 -6.73 -25.51 -24.58
C PRO A 233 -6.79 -26.57 -25.68
N GLY A 234 -7.93 -27.26 -25.80
CA GLY A 234 -8.16 -28.39 -26.69
C GLY A 234 -7.88 -29.75 -26.05
N GLU A 235 -7.15 -29.85 -24.96
CA GLU A 235 -6.86 -31.13 -24.31
C GLU A 235 -8.02 -31.62 -23.42
N ILE A 236 -8.04 -32.95 -23.21
CA ILE A 236 -9.16 -33.65 -22.57
C ILE A 236 -8.65 -34.42 -21.34
N ALA A 237 -9.39 -34.30 -20.24
CA ALA A 237 -9.22 -35.13 -19.05
C ALA A 237 -10.41 -36.07 -18.85
N GLY A 238 -10.14 -37.21 -18.30
CA GLY A 238 -11.20 -38.17 -17.94
C GLY A 238 -10.78 -39.64 -18.15
N PRO A 239 -11.76 -40.57 -17.96
CA PRO A 239 -13.02 -40.31 -17.28
C PRO A 239 -12.80 -40.03 -15.80
N LEU A 240 -13.40 -38.93 -15.30
CA LEU A 240 -13.36 -38.50 -13.89
C LEU A 240 -14.62 -39.00 -13.18
N GLN A 241 -14.47 -39.68 -12.08
CA GLN A 241 -15.62 -40.15 -11.30
C GLN A 241 -16.04 -39.10 -10.29
N PHE A 242 -17.28 -38.62 -10.39
CA PHE A 242 -17.96 -37.76 -9.42
C PHE A 242 -19.10 -38.52 -8.78
N ALA A 243 -19.72 -37.92 -7.76
CA ALA A 243 -20.80 -38.59 -7.02
C ALA A 243 -21.99 -39.03 -7.92
N ALA A 244 -22.34 -38.24 -8.95
CA ALA A 244 -23.46 -38.48 -9.85
C ALA A 244 -23.12 -39.34 -11.08
N GLY A 245 -21.87 -39.67 -11.33
CA GLY A 245 -21.42 -40.41 -12.50
C GLY A 245 -20.03 -40.05 -12.98
N TYR A 246 -19.77 -40.19 -14.28
CA TYR A 246 -18.48 -39.93 -14.90
C TYR A 246 -18.54 -38.71 -15.79
N HIS A 247 -17.45 -37.93 -15.75
CA HIS A 247 -17.26 -36.75 -16.56
C HIS A 247 -16.01 -36.91 -17.45
N ILE A 248 -16.12 -36.49 -18.70
CA ILE A 248 -15.01 -36.27 -19.61
C ILE A 248 -15.01 -34.77 -19.89
N ILE A 249 -13.91 -34.11 -19.63
CA ILE A 249 -13.80 -32.64 -19.67
C ILE A 249 -12.81 -32.26 -20.76
N ARG A 250 -13.18 -31.33 -21.64
CA ARG A 250 -12.28 -30.64 -22.55
C ARG A 250 -12.09 -29.22 -22.11
N LEU A 251 -10.84 -28.80 -21.92
CA LEU A 251 -10.47 -27.40 -21.69
C LEU A 251 -10.60 -26.64 -23.01
N GLU A 252 -11.48 -25.66 -23.08
CA GLU A 252 -11.70 -24.85 -24.28
C GLU A 252 -10.77 -23.63 -24.31
N GLU A 253 -10.73 -22.91 -23.20
CA GLU A 253 -10.00 -21.64 -23.11
C GLU A 253 -9.56 -21.38 -21.66
N VAL A 254 -8.44 -20.68 -21.55
CA VAL A 254 -7.94 -20.13 -20.30
C VAL A 254 -7.70 -18.65 -20.52
N ARG A 255 -8.20 -17.81 -19.66
CA ARG A 255 -7.97 -16.37 -19.69
C ARG A 255 -7.75 -15.81 -18.31
N THR A 256 -7.00 -14.71 -18.26
CA THR A 256 -6.82 -13.90 -17.03
C THR A 256 -7.42 -12.53 -17.33
N PRO A 257 -8.69 -12.29 -16.95
CA PRO A 257 -9.32 -10.99 -17.14
C PRO A 257 -8.52 -9.90 -16.42
N VAL A 258 -8.47 -8.72 -17.00
CA VAL A 258 -7.88 -7.54 -16.34
C VAL A 258 -9.01 -6.59 -15.99
N THR A 259 -8.97 -6.04 -14.78
CA THR A 259 -9.95 -5.05 -14.36
C THR A 259 -9.85 -3.83 -15.28
N PRO A 260 -10.95 -3.39 -15.95
CA PRO A 260 -10.92 -2.27 -16.87
C PRO A 260 -10.40 -0.98 -16.23
N PHE A 261 -9.65 -0.19 -17.02
CA PHE A 261 -9.05 1.07 -16.59
C PHE A 261 -10.02 1.98 -15.83
N ASP A 262 -11.25 2.14 -16.35
CA ASP A 262 -12.23 3.06 -15.76
C ASP A 262 -12.66 2.67 -14.33
N ARG A 263 -12.50 1.40 -13.96
CA ARG A 263 -12.80 0.92 -12.61
C ARG A 263 -11.66 1.14 -11.62
N VAL A 264 -10.43 1.30 -12.12
CA VAL A 264 -9.23 1.47 -11.29
C VAL A 264 -8.59 2.84 -11.46
N LYS A 265 -9.21 3.72 -12.26
CA LYS A 265 -8.68 5.05 -12.57
C LYS A 265 -8.38 5.88 -11.33
N ASP A 266 -9.30 5.93 -10.37
CA ASP A 266 -9.15 6.72 -9.15
C ASP A 266 -8.04 6.16 -8.24
N GLU A 267 -7.91 4.84 -8.17
CA GLU A 267 -6.82 4.15 -7.47
C GLU A 267 -5.47 4.47 -8.10
N ILE A 268 -5.39 4.39 -9.44
CA ILE A 268 -4.19 4.73 -10.21
C ILE A 268 -3.83 6.19 -9.99
N GLN A 269 -4.80 7.10 -10.06
CA GLN A 269 -4.61 8.53 -9.84
C GLN A 269 -4.03 8.79 -8.44
N SER A 270 -4.61 8.18 -7.43
CA SER A 270 -4.13 8.30 -6.05
C SER A 270 -2.70 7.77 -5.92
N THR A 271 -2.41 6.60 -6.46
CA THR A 271 -1.09 5.96 -6.43
C THR A 271 -0.03 6.83 -7.12
N LEU A 272 -0.31 7.27 -8.34
CA LEU A 272 0.62 8.12 -9.10
C LEU A 272 0.82 9.50 -8.46
N TYR A 273 -0.24 10.06 -7.89
CA TYR A 273 -0.15 11.33 -7.18
C TYR A 273 0.81 11.22 -5.99
N GLN A 274 0.69 10.17 -5.17
CA GLN A 274 1.58 9.95 -4.05
C GLN A 274 3.02 9.70 -4.52
N GLN A 275 3.23 8.88 -5.54
CA GLN A 275 4.55 8.65 -6.10
C GLN A 275 5.21 9.94 -6.62
N LYS A 276 4.46 10.77 -7.36
CA LYS A 276 4.97 12.06 -7.83
C LYS A 276 5.28 13.01 -6.66
N LEU A 277 4.38 13.04 -5.66
CA LEU A 277 4.56 13.86 -4.46
C LEU A 277 5.87 13.49 -3.75
N ASP A 278 6.08 12.20 -3.47
CA ASP A 278 7.25 11.69 -2.79
C ASP A 278 8.55 11.94 -3.60
N ASN A 279 8.49 11.71 -4.92
CA ASN A 279 9.63 11.96 -5.80
C ASN A 279 9.98 13.46 -5.88
N THR A 280 8.97 14.32 -6.02
CA THR A 280 9.16 15.78 -6.07
C THR A 280 9.73 16.28 -4.74
N TYR A 281 9.20 15.81 -3.62
CA TYR A 281 9.70 16.15 -2.29
C TYR A 281 11.15 15.73 -2.11
N ARG A 282 11.47 14.47 -2.44
CA ARG A 282 12.85 13.95 -2.34
C ARG A 282 13.83 14.72 -3.20
N THR A 283 13.46 14.99 -4.46
CA THR A 283 14.29 15.77 -5.38
C THR A 283 14.50 17.19 -4.87
N TRP A 284 13.45 17.82 -4.36
CA TRP A 284 13.55 19.15 -3.79
C TRP A 284 14.48 19.18 -2.56
N LEU A 285 14.35 18.22 -1.62
CA LEU A 285 15.28 18.10 -0.49
C LEU A 285 16.72 17.88 -0.93
N GLN A 286 16.96 17.05 -1.94
CA GLN A 286 18.31 16.85 -2.51
C GLN A 286 18.89 18.16 -3.05
N THR A 287 18.07 18.97 -3.73
CA THR A 287 18.49 20.30 -4.21
C THR A 287 18.83 21.20 -3.03
N LEU A 288 17.99 21.26 -1.99
CA LEU A 288 18.28 22.07 -0.80
C LEU A 288 19.58 21.66 -0.12
N ARG A 289 19.85 20.34 -0.03
CA ARG A 289 21.09 19.81 0.54
C ARG A 289 22.30 20.18 -0.32
N GLY A 290 22.18 20.09 -1.64
CA GLY A 290 23.26 20.47 -2.58
C GLY A 290 23.61 21.95 -2.54
N ASP A 291 22.63 22.81 -2.28
CA ASP A 291 22.77 24.27 -2.21
C ASP A 291 23.17 24.79 -0.81
N SER A 292 23.38 23.90 0.16
CA SER A 292 23.60 24.27 1.55
C SER A 292 24.89 23.68 2.12
N HIS A 293 25.50 24.41 3.06
CA HIS A 293 26.60 23.88 3.85
C HIS A 293 26.05 23.06 5.02
N ILE A 294 26.41 21.79 5.08
CA ILE A 294 25.99 20.86 6.13
C ILE A 294 27.22 20.22 6.75
N GLU A 295 27.42 20.41 8.05
CA GLU A 295 28.46 19.75 8.83
C GLU A 295 27.84 18.87 9.90
N ASN A 296 27.97 17.56 9.77
CA ASN A 296 27.50 16.57 10.74
C ASN A 296 28.63 16.29 11.74
N ARG A 297 28.34 16.38 13.05
CA ARG A 297 29.26 16.20 14.19
C ARG A 297 28.75 15.16 15.21
N LEU A 298 27.70 14.37 14.84
CA LEU A 298 27.15 13.32 15.71
C LEU A 298 28.09 12.13 15.85
#